data_6d2856199ae117c4c2d7e867e2c048c6
#
_entry.id   6d2856199ae117c4c2d7e867e2c048c6
#
_cell.length_a   1.000
_cell.length_b   1.000
_cell.length_c   1.000
_cell.angle_alpha   90.00
_cell.angle_beta   90.00
_cell.angle_gamma   90.00
#
_symmetry.space_group_name_H-M   'P 1'
#
loop_
_entity.id
_entity.type
_entity.pdbx_description
1 polymer ?
#
loop_
_entity_poly.entity_id
_entity_poly.type
_entity_poly.pdbx_seq_one_letter_code
_entity_poly.pdbx_strand_id
1 'polypeptide(L)'
;MKIIQLVLLLCSFTGLAQPKYFIFEEKGKLGLVDLQGKTVLAPTFNSIKDKQPYFFACSKAKGCWVYNENLQLVLKGAYNSIELGCEGQFIVEKNGKYGVVSEKGTIILPLKYSFINSNKNGYTVTLNDKTGLFNSEGKEIIPISYRWIYTDEIDDNIPIVARLNDKEGYINTKNEWVIPPTYRDAFAFRQGLAKVMEVRDYIYINLKGEPVIQDFDADVIEPSDNTYIVGVRKECKYMVYDLNGNLLDTYNLLRNNRSDDAIFAVKKGGKWGYIDGYGKVIIPLEYEEVGDFSEGLAAVRKDNKWGYINLKNEVVIPIEFTNRGVSSFKNGVAKYYTDSGIGLINMKGEIIAEPKYNSIQYLRENVAIVSFDGYYYLYDFVKEKKLKRLEEIRIEEAPIADEPRCN
;
A
#
# COMPACT_ATOMS: atom_id res chain seq x y z
N MET A 1 -15.12 -1.46 -37.45
CA MET A 1 -15.50 -1.58 -36.02
C MET A 1 -14.20 -1.58 -35.23
N LYS A 2 -13.87 -0.48 -34.54
CA LYS A 2 -12.63 -0.35 -33.78
C LYS A 2 -12.81 -1.09 -32.45
N ILE A 3 -12.06 -2.14 -32.24
CA ILE A 3 -12.00 -2.85 -30.96
C ILE A 3 -11.06 -2.02 -30.07
N ILE A 4 -11.63 -1.28 -29.13
CA ILE A 4 -10.88 -0.63 -28.06
C ILE A 4 -10.77 -1.65 -26.94
N GLN A 5 -9.58 -2.22 -26.79
CA GLN A 5 -9.27 -3.08 -25.64
C GLN A 5 -8.95 -2.17 -24.46
N LEU A 6 -9.91 -2.04 -23.54
CA LEU A 6 -9.76 -1.21 -22.34
C LEU A 6 -8.98 -2.02 -21.30
N VAL A 7 -7.70 -1.75 -21.16
CA VAL A 7 -6.88 -2.32 -20.07
C VAL A 7 -7.14 -1.47 -18.82
N LEU A 8 -8.05 -1.95 -17.97
CA LEU A 8 -8.31 -1.34 -16.65
C LEU A 8 -7.23 -1.79 -15.67
N LEU A 9 -6.20 -1.00 -15.49
CA LEU A 9 -5.31 -1.13 -14.34
C LEU A 9 -6.06 -0.57 -13.11
N LEU A 10 -6.51 -1.47 -12.23
CA LEU A 10 -7.13 -1.13 -10.97
C LEU A 10 -6.05 -0.62 -9.99
N CYS A 11 -5.93 0.71 -9.86
CA CYS A 11 -5.28 1.30 -8.69
C CYS A 11 -6.33 1.50 -7.60
N SER A 12 -6.12 0.88 -6.44
CA SER A 12 -6.89 1.11 -5.22
C SER A 12 -6.60 2.52 -4.70
N PHE A 13 -7.59 3.39 -4.70
CA PHE A 13 -7.47 4.74 -4.14
C PHE A 13 -8.36 4.89 -2.92
N THR A 14 -7.74 5.19 -1.80
CA THR A 14 -8.35 5.74 -0.61
C THR A 14 -8.34 7.28 -0.73
N GLY A 15 -9.50 7.91 -0.75
CA GLY A 15 -9.68 9.32 -0.40
C GLY A 15 -9.16 10.41 -1.35
N LEU A 16 -8.74 10.12 -2.59
CA LEU A 16 -8.22 11.11 -3.54
C LEU A 16 -9.18 11.35 -4.71
N ALA A 17 -9.09 12.55 -5.32
CA ALA A 17 -9.90 12.98 -6.45
C ALA A 17 -10.01 11.90 -7.53
N GLN A 18 -11.20 11.73 -8.10
CA GLN A 18 -11.46 10.73 -9.15
C GLN A 18 -10.47 10.87 -10.32
N PRO A 19 -9.96 9.76 -10.89
CA PRO A 19 -9.03 9.83 -12.00
C PRO A 19 -9.69 10.55 -13.18
N LYS A 20 -9.07 11.65 -13.60
CA LYS A 20 -9.54 12.45 -14.74
C LYS A 20 -9.37 11.72 -16.07
N TYR A 21 -8.48 10.71 -16.12
CA TYR A 21 -8.06 10.05 -17.36
C TYR A 21 -7.93 8.54 -17.16
N PHE A 22 -8.09 7.79 -18.25
CA PHE A 22 -7.92 6.34 -18.29
C PHE A 22 -6.87 5.96 -19.33
N ILE A 23 -6.06 4.95 -18.97
CA ILE A 23 -5.11 4.34 -19.90
C ILE A 23 -5.89 3.45 -20.87
N PHE A 24 -5.66 3.60 -22.17
CA PHE A 24 -6.19 2.70 -23.21
C PHE A 24 -5.08 2.20 -24.12
N GLU A 25 -5.32 1.08 -24.78
CA GLU A 25 -4.40 0.49 -25.73
C GLU A 25 -5.00 0.51 -27.14
N GLU A 26 -4.21 0.91 -28.12
CA GLU A 26 -4.51 0.78 -29.54
C GLU A 26 -3.27 0.30 -30.29
N LYS A 27 -3.37 -0.86 -30.99
CA LYS A 27 -2.26 -1.47 -31.78
C LYS A 27 -0.97 -1.67 -30.96
N GLY A 28 -1.08 -2.14 -29.71
CA GLY A 28 0.06 -2.38 -28.83
C GLY A 28 0.73 -1.13 -28.29
N LYS A 29 0.04 0.03 -28.35
CA LYS A 29 0.49 1.30 -27.81
C LYS A 29 -0.53 1.88 -26.84
N LEU A 30 -0.01 2.50 -25.76
CA LEU A 30 -0.83 3.11 -24.72
C LEU A 30 -1.02 4.60 -24.95
N GLY A 31 -2.21 5.08 -24.61
CA GLY A 31 -2.61 6.47 -24.59
C GLY A 31 -3.53 6.77 -23.43
N LEU A 32 -4.03 8.00 -23.31
CA LEU A 32 -5.01 8.41 -22.29
C LEU A 32 -6.28 8.93 -22.95
N VAL A 33 -7.42 8.57 -22.35
CA VAL A 33 -8.74 9.13 -22.68
C VAL A 33 -9.33 9.82 -21.45
N ASP A 34 -10.13 10.85 -21.66
CA ASP A 34 -10.92 11.49 -20.59
C ASP A 34 -12.17 10.67 -20.25
N LEU A 35 -12.96 11.16 -19.28
CA LEU A 35 -14.21 10.56 -18.84
C LEU A 35 -15.27 10.43 -19.95
N GLN A 36 -15.17 11.23 -21.02
CA GLN A 36 -16.07 11.22 -22.18
C GLN A 36 -15.58 10.27 -23.28
N GLY A 37 -14.42 9.62 -23.08
CA GLY A 37 -13.81 8.72 -24.06
C GLY A 37 -13.02 9.44 -25.16
N LYS A 38 -12.79 10.76 -25.03
CA LYS A 38 -11.97 11.52 -25.95
C LYS A 38 -10.50 11.25 -25.69
N THR A 39 -9.73 10.95 -26.74
CA THR A 39 -8.27 10.78 -26.64
C THR A 39 -7.62 12.11 -26.30
N VAL A 40 -6.97 12.17 -25.13
CA VAL A 40 -6.23 13.34 -24.62
C VAL A 40 -4.72 13.16 -24.74
N LEU A 41 -4.24 11.91 -24.77
CA LEU A 41 -2.86 11.55 -25.08
C LEU A 41 -2.88 10.40 -26.09
N ALA A 42 -2.27 10.65 -27.28
CA ALA A 42 -2.29 9.68 -28.38
C ALA A 42 -1.60 8.35 -27.99
N PRO A 43 -2.07 7.18 -28.51
CA PRO A 43 -1.51 5.87 -28.20
C PRO A 43 -0.18 5.65 -28.91
N THR A 44 0.88 6.26 -28.39
CA THR A 44 2.24 6.20 -28.95
C THR A 44 3.27 5.59 -27.97
N PHE A 45 2.87 5.36 -26.71
CA PHE A 45 3.75 4.92 -25.65
C PHE A 45 3.76 3.40 -25.48
N ASN A 46 4.87 2.85 -24.97
CA ASN A 46 4.98 1.44 -24.62
C ASN A 46 4.56 1.17 -23.18
N SER A 47 4.68 2.17 -22.30
CA SER A 47 4.18 2.13 -20.93
C SER A 47 3.66 3.50 -20.51
N ILE A 48 2.59 3.51 -19.71
CA ILE A 48 2.12 4.68 -18.97
C ILE A 48 1.90 4.22 -17.54
N LYS A 49 2.51 4.92 -16.58
CA LYS A 49 2.31 4.72 -15.14
C LYS A 49 1.62 5.97 -14.59
N ASP A 50 0.49 5.77 -13.93
CA ASP A 50 -0.19 6.81 -13.15
C ASP A 50 0.38 6.78 -11.73
N LYS A 51 1.08 7.83 -11.35
CA LYS A 51 1.57 8.08 -9.99
C LYS A 51 1.29 9.54 -9.64
N GLN A 52 0.06 9.78 -9.23
CA GLN A 52 -0.42 11.13 -8.89
C GLN A 52 0.61 11.93 -8.08
N PRO A 53 0.83 13.21 -8.42
CA PRO A 53 0.08 14.00 -9.44
C PRO A 53 0.64 13.89 -10.87
N TYR A 54 1.43 12.85 -11.20
CA TYR A 54 2.11 12.72 -12.49
C TYR A 54 1.72 11.47 -13.27
N PHE A 55 1.81 11.58 -14.61
CA PHE A 55 1.79 10.47 -15.56
C PHE A 55 3.16 10.30 -16.20
N PHE A 56 3.73 9.11 -16.07
CA PHE A 56 5.03 8.73 -16.66
C PHE A 56 4.78 7.91 -17.91
N ALA A 57 5.06 8.48 -19.09
CA ALA A 57 4.79 7.86 -20.38
C ALA A 57 6.10 7.57 -21.11
N CYS A 58 6.42 6.31 -21.39
CA CYS A 58 7.67 5.90 -22.01
C CYS A 58 7.46 5.22 -23.36
N SER A 59 8.33 5.57 -24.32
CA SER A 59 8.43 4.97 -25.65
C SER A 59 9.83 4.39 -25.83
N LYS A 60 9.93 3.13 -26.27
CA LYS A 60 11.23 2.48 -26.55
C LYS A 60 12.09 3.26 -27.55
N ALA A 61 11.46 3.96 -28.50
CA ALA A 61 12.16 4.69 -29.55
C ALA A 61 12.53 6.12 -29.19
N LYS A 62 11.77 6.76 -28.28
CA LYS A 62 11.85 8.21 -28.05
C LYS A 62 12.17 8.60 -26.60
N GLY A 63 12.27 7.62 -25.67
CA GLY A 63 12.50 7.86 -24.24
C GLY A 63 11.22 8.10 -23.45
N CYS A 64 11.33 8.75 -22.30
CA CYS A 64 10.25 8.95 -21.35
C CYS A 64 9.87 10.42 -21.18
N TRP A 65 8.61 10.65 -20.84
CA TRP A 65 8.03 11.98 -20.54
C TRP A 65 7.26 11.93 -19.24
N VAL A 66 7.22 13.05 -18.55
CA VAL A 66 6.38 13.25 -17.37
C VAL A 66 5.35 14.34 -17.69
N TYR A 67 4.09 14.03 -17.41
CA TYR A 67 2.98 14.96 -17.51
C TYR A 67 2.37 15.15 -16.12
N ASN A 68 1.92 16.36 -15.79
CA ASN A 68 1.16 16.62 -14.59
C ASN A 68 -0.30 16.14 -14.71
N GLU A 69 -1.09 16.31 -13.66
CA GLU A 69 -2.52 15.95 -13.61
C GLU A 69 -3.41 16.67 -14.63
N ASN A 70 -2.93 17.77 -15.24
CA ASN A 70 -3.60 18.51 -16.31
C ASN A 70 -3.03 18.17 -17.70
N LEU A 71 -2.22 17.12 -17.82
CA LEU A 71 -1.52 16.67 -19.02
C LEU A 71 -0.59 17.72 -19.63
N GLN A 72 -0.13 18.68 -18.83
CA GLN A 72 0.94 19.58 -19.24
C GLN A 72 2.28 18.84 -19.11
N LEU A 73 3.12 19.00 -20.13
CA LEU A 73 4.44 18.37 -20.15
C LEU A 73 5.34 19.02 -19.08
N VAL A 74 5.76 18.24 -18.10
CA VAL A 74 6.66 18.66 -17.00
C VAL A 74 8.10 18.39 -17.37
N LEU A 75 8.41 17.15 -17.76
CA LEU A 75 9.76 16.74 -18.13
C LEU A 75 9.76 16.01 -19.46
N LYS A 76 10.58 16.49 -20.39
CA LYS A 76 10.88 15.83 -21.66
C LYS A 76 12.35 15.46 -21.66
N GLY A 77 12.64 14.19 -21.74
CA GLY A 77 14.03 13.75 -21.79
C GLY A 77 14.24 12.55 -22.67
N ALA A 78 15.45 12.48 -23.24
CA ALA A 78 15.95 11.26 -23.87
C ALA A 78 16.44 10.29 -22.79
N TYR A 79 15.62 10.08 -21.74
CA TYR A 79 15.91 9.12 -20.66
C TYR A 79 15.26 7.78 -20.96
N ASN A 80 15.92 6.70 -20.56
CA ASN A 80 15.40 5.34 -20.73
C ASN A 80 14.32 5.04 -19.67
N SER A 81 14.47 5.59 -18.46
CA SER A 81 13.44 5.58 -17.43
C SER A 81 13.40 6.87 -16.63
N ILE A 82 12.24 7.16 -16.06
CA ILE A 82 12.01 8.26 -15.13
C ILE A 82 11.14 7.71 -14.01
N GLU A 83 11.52 8.00 -12.75
CA GLU A 83 10.79 7.66 -11.55
C GLU A 83 10.61 8.90 -10.67
N LEU A 84 9.58 8.89 -9.82
CA LEU A 84 9.37 9.96 -8.85
C LEU A 84 10.44 9.85 -7.76
N GLY A 85 11.14 10.95 -7.51
CA GLY A 85 12.07 11.14 -6.41
C GLY A 85 11.42 11.79 -5.20
N CYS A 86 12.23 12.32 -4.27
CA CYS A 86 11.72 13.12 -3.17
C CYS A 86 11.34 14.54 -3.64
N GLU A 87 10.44 15.19 -2.91
CA GLU A 87 10.07 16.62 -3.11
C GLU A 87 9.68 17.00 -4.55
N GLY A 88 9.00 16.10 -5.30
CA GLY A 88 8.59 16.38 -6.67
C GLY A 88 9.74 16.34 -7.70
N GLN A 89 10.92 15.89 -7.30
CA GLN A 89 12.06 15.68 -8.20
C GLN A 89 11.92 14.34 -8.94
N PHE A 90 12.75 14.14 -9.95
CA PHE A 90 12.73 12.91 -10.76
C PHE A 90 14.09 12.22 -10.78
N ILE A 91 14.09 10.93 -10.47
CA ILE A 91 15.21 10.04 -10.72
C ILE A 91 15.15 9.67 -12.20
N VAL A 92 16.22 9.94 -12.93
CA VAL A 92 16.32 9.69 -14.37
C VAL A 92 17.43 8.69 -14.65
N GLU A 93 17.20 7.79 -15.60
CA GLU A 93 18.20 6.84 -16.07
C GLU A 93 18.49 7.04 -17.56
N LYS A 94 19.77 7.04 -17.91
CA LYS A 94 20.23 7.05 -19.30
C LYS A 94 21.49 6.21 -19.44
N ASN A 95 21.47 5.25 -20.38
CA ASN A 95 22.61 4.36 -20.68
C ASN A 95 23.15 3.63 -19.42
N GLY A 96 22.28 3.17 -18.53
CA GLY A 96 22.65 2.48 -17.29
C GLY A 96 23.22 3.38 -16.20
N LYS A 97 23.10 4.72 -16.36
CA LYS A 97 23.51 5.68 -15.35
C LYS A 97 22.31 6.47 -14.85
N TYR A 98 22.26 6.62 -13.53
CA TYR A 98 21.21 7.33 -12.81
C TYR A 98 21.65 8.72 -12.41
N GLY A 99 20.72 9.64 -12.34
CA GLY A 99 20.85 11.01 -11.84
C GLY A 99 19.53 11.52 -11.30
N VAL A 100 19.50 12.73 -10.77
CA VAL A 100 18.28 13.39 -10.28
C VAL A 100 18.15 14.74 -10.94
N VAL A 101 16.94 15.06 -11.37
CA VAL A 101 16.59 16.37 -11.93
C VAL A 101 15.35 16.95 -11.24
N SER A 102 15.24 18.26 -11.16
CA SER A 102 14.03 18.95 -10.71
C SER A 102 12.94 18.88 -11.79
N GLU A 103 11.71 19.28 -11.45
CA GLU A 103 10.61 19.47 -12.42
C GLU A 103 11.00 20.40 -13.59
N LYS A 104 11.88 21.37 -13.37
CA LYS A 104 12.38 22.29 -14.41
C LYS A 104 13.53 21.71 -15.24
N GLY A 105 13.93 20.47 -14.97
CA GLY A 105 15.06 19.80 -15.64
C GLY A 105 16.43 20.23 -15.14
N THR A 106 16.52 20.99 -14.02
CA THR A 106 17.81 21.34 -13.40
C THR A 106 18.44 20.08 -12.78
N ILE A 107 19.70 19.84 -13.06
CA ILE A 107 20.43 18.70 -12.52
C ILE A 107 20.70 18.92 -11.02
N ILE A 108 20.23 18.01 -10.19
CA ILE A 108 20.49 17.94 -8.74
C ILE A 108 21.61 16.94 -8.48
N LEU A 109 21.48 15.74 -9.00
CA LEU A 109 22.55 14.75 -9.01
C LEU A 109 22.90 14.35 -10.46
N PRO A 110 24.19 14.39 -10.85
CA PRO A 110 24.60 14.12 -12.22
C PRO A 110 24.36 12.66 -12.62
N LEU A 111 24.15 12.40 -13.91
CA LEU A 111 23.98 11.08 -14.52
C LEU A 111 25.30 10.28 -14.50
N LYS A 112 25.68 9.77 -13.34
CA LYS A 112 26.94 8.98 -13.16
C LYS A 112 26.79 7.76 -12.27
N TYR A 113 25.74 7.71 -11.44
CA TYR A 113 25.55 6.67 -10.44
C TYR A 113 25.05 5.38 -11.08
N SER A 114 25.38 4.23 -10.49
CA SER A 114 24.87 2.92 -10.92
C SER A 114 23.46 2.65 -10.43
N PHE A 115 23.05 3.29 -9.33
CA PHE A 115 21.69 3.23 -8.78
C PHE A 115 21.41 4.42 -7.89
N ILE A 116 20.15 4.87 -7.83
CA ILE A 116 19.65 5.87 -6.92
C ILE A 116 18.29 5.40 -6.38
N ASN A 117 18.10 5.47 -5.07
CA ASN A 117 16.82 5.27 -4.41
C ASN A 117 16.45 6.53 -3.63
N SER A 118 15.17 6.93 -3.68
CA SER A 118 14.67 8.06 -2.89
C SER A 118 14.25 7.61 -1.50
N ASN A 119 14.48 8.47 -0.52
CA ASN A 119 13.88 8.45 0.80
C ASN A 119 13.07 9.75 1.01
N LYS A 120 12.54 9.98 2.20
CA LYS A 120 11.59 11.07 2.45
C LYS A 120 12.14 12.46 2.06
N ASN A 121 13.41 12.75 2.32
CA ASN A 121 14.04 14.06 2.11
C ASN A 121 15.44 13.97 1.49
N GLY A 122 15.71 12.94 0.69
CA GLY A 122 16.98 12.80 -0.03
C GLY A 122 17.11 11.51 -0.82
N TYR A 123 18.37 11.07 -1.00
CA TYR A 123 18.71 9.99 -1.90
C TYR A 123 19.83 9.11 -1.35
N THR A 124 19.63 7.82 -1.41
CA THR A 124 20.71 6.84 -1.31
C THR A 124 21.27 6.61 -2.71
N VAL A 125 22.55 6.82 -2.92
CA VAL A 125 23.21 6.68 -4.21
C VAL A 125 24.27 5.59 -4.20
N THR A 126 24.36 4.82 -5.27
CA THR A 126 25.38 3.76 -5.45
C THR A 126 26.33 4.13 -6.59
N LEU A 127 27.62 4.02 -6.34
CA LEU A 127 28.68 4.20 -7.32
C LEU A 127 29.81 3.21 -7.02
N ASN A 128 30.25 2.42 -8.02
CA ASN A 128 31.30 1.42 -7.87
C ASN A 128 31.07 0.48 -6.68
N ASP A 129 29.85 -0.07 -6.58
CA ASP A 129 29.38 -0.98 -5.51
C ASP A 129 29.47 -0.43 -4.09
N LYS A 130 29.60 0.88 -3.97
CA LYS A 130 29.56 1.62 -2.71
C LYS A 130 28.37 2.57 -2.69
N THR A 131 27.80 2.73 -1.51
CA THR A 131 26.61 3.54 -1.26
C THR A 131 26.92 4.71 -0.35
N GLY A 132 26.31 5.85 -0.62
CA GLY A 132 26.34 7.06 0.17
C GLY A 132 24.96 7.71 0.26
N LEU A 133 24.83 8.77 1.04
CA LEU A 133 23.58 9.46 1.29
C LEU A 133 23.69 10.93 0.90
N PHE A 134 22.71 11.44 0.20
CA PHE A 134 22.61 12.83 -0.26
C PHE A 134 21.24 13.39 0.15
N ASN A 135 21.19 14.66 0.52
CA ASN A 135 19.92 15.34 0.77
C ASN A 135 19.21 15.70 -0.57
N SER A 136 17.99 16.23 -0.46
CA SER A 136 17.18 16.65 -1.62
C SER A 136 17.83 17.75 -2.47
N GLU A 137 18.76 18.53 -1.91
CA GLU A 137 19.50 19.56 -2.63
C GLU A 137 20.73 19.01 -3.37
N GLY A 138 21.03 17.71 -3.24
CA GLY A 138 22.19 17.04 -3.83
C GLY A 138 23.50 17.22 -3.05
N LYS A 139 23.42 17.67 -1.77
CA LYS A 139 24.57 17.74 -0.88
C LYS A 139 24.85 16.37 -0.27
N GLU A 140 26.11 15.92 -0.32
CA GLU A 140 26.56 14.70 0.34
C GLU A 140 26.45 14.83 1.85
N ILE A 141 25.72 13.90 2.48
CA ILE A 141 25.57 13.76 3.94
C ILE A 141 26.47 12.65 4.45
N ILE A 142 26.43 11.47 3.81
CA ILE A 142 27.32 10.34 4.09
C ILE A 142 28.11 10.03 2.82
N PRO A 143 29.46 9.93 2.89
CA PRO A 143 30.31 9.61 1.75
C PRO A 143 29.93 8.27 1.10
N ILE A 144 30.19 8.14 -0.22
CA ILE A 144 30.00 6.88 -0.97
C ILE A 144 31.12 5.90 -0.58
N SER A 145 31.03 5.28 0.59
CA SER A 145 32.07 4.43 1.16
C SER A 145 31.57 3.10 1.71
N TYR A 146 30.29 3.01 2.06
CA TYR A 146 29.67 1.81 2.61
C TYR A 146 29.26 0.83 1.53
N ARG A 147 29.26 -0.47 1.86
CA ARG A 147 28.71 -1.48 0.95
C ARG A 147 27.21 -1.29 0.76
N TRP A 148 26.53 -0.82 1.79
CA TRP A 148 25.09 -0.58 1.78
C TRP A 148 24.73 0.40 2.92
N ILE A 149 23.79 1.30 2.64
CA ILE A 149 23.17 2.23 3.58
C ILE A 149 21.67 2.22 3.32
N TYR A 150 20.88 2.27 4.40
CA TYR A 150 19.44 2.41 4.30
C TYR A 150 18.91 3.36 5.38
N THR A 151 17.98 4.21 4.96
CA THR A 151 17.14 5.03 5.84
C THR A 151 15.85 5.37 5.10
N ASP A 152 14.72 5.41 5.83
CA ASP A 152 13.44 5.89 5.31
C ASP A 152 13.43 7.44 5.24
N GLU A 153 14.18 8.09 6.14
CA GLU A 153 14.24 9.54 6.28
C GLU A 153 15.65 9.97 6.73
N ILE A 154 16.09 11.14 6.29
CA ILE A 154 17.32 11.78 6.78
C ILE A 154 16.93 12.72 7.94
N ASP A 155 17.27 12.32 9.16
CA ASP A 155 17.05 13.08 10.39
C ASP A 155 18.24 12.90 11.33
N ASP A 156 18.66 13.97 12.00
CA ASP A 156 19.81 13.96 12.92
C ASP A 156 19.58 13.10 14.18
N ASN A 157 18.32 12.82 14.51
CA ASN A 157 17.91 12.04 15.68
C ASN A 157 17.65 10.56 15.34
N ILE A 158 17.60 10.21 14.06
CA ILE A 158 17.30 8.84 13.61
C ILE A 158 18.56 8.20 13.04
N PRO A 159 19.11 7.17 13.70
CA PRO A 159 20.28 6.48 13.20
C PRO A 159 20.03 5.77 11.88
N ILE A 160 21.02 5.84 11.00
CA ILE A 160 21.00 5.33 9.64
C ILE A 160 21.63 3.93 9.62
N VAL A 161 20.98 2.94 9.05
CA VAL A 161 21.53 1.60 8.89
C VAL A 161 22.71 1.65 7.91
N ALA A 162 23.85 1.11 8.32
CA ALA A 162 25.04 1.02 7.49
C ALA A 162 25.71 -0.36 7.61
N ARG A 163 26.14 -0.92 6.46
CA ARG A 163 26.82 -2.21 6.38
C ARG A 163 28.31 -2.03 6.19
N LEU A 164 29.06 -2.63 7.10
CA LEU A 164 30.53 -2.71 7.03
C LEU A 164 30.97 -4.17 7.29
N ASN A 165 31.80 -4.72 6.39
CA ASN A 165 32.37 -6.06 6.54
C ASN A 165 31.33 -7.15 6.86
N ASP A 166 30.24 -7.22 6.10
CA ASP A 166 29.14 -8.19 6.25
C ASP A 166 28.33 -8.13 7.56
N LYS A 167 28.54 -7.08 8.34
CA LYS A 167 27.74 -6.76 9.52
C LYS A 167 27.09 -5.40 9.39
N GLU A 168 25.94 -5.25 10.02
CA GLU A 168 25.13 -4.03 10.02
C GLU A 168 25.12 -3.40 11.41
N GLY A 169 25.06 -2.11 11.42
CA GLY A 169 24.95 -1.27 12.60
C GLY A 169 24.33 0.07 12.22
N TYR A 170 24.50 1.07 13.06
CA TYR A 170 23.84 2.35 12.86
C TYR A 170 24.83 3.50 13.00
N ILE A 171 24.79 4.42 12.05
CA ILE A 171 25.57 5.67 12.03
C ILE A 171 24.65 6.88 12.16
N ASN A 172 25.19 8.01 12.62
CA ASN A 172 24.51 9.30 12.58
C ASN A 172 24.78 10.04 11.26
N THR A 173 24.15 11.19 11.05
CA THR A 173 24.37 12.07 9.89
C THR A 173 25.77 12.69 9.83
N LYS A 174 26.56 12.59 10.89
CA LYS A 174 27.99 12.98 10.93
C LYS A 174 28.94 11.86 10.54
N ASN A 175 28.37 10.71 10.11
CA ASN A 175 29.11 9.51 9.73
C ASN A 175 29.87 8.83 10.90
N GLU A 176 29.33 8.93 12.12
CA GLU A 176 29.87 8.29 13.31
C GLU A 176 28.99 7.10 13.71
N TRP A 177 29.62 5.98 14.15
CA TRP A 177 28.88 4.83 14.64
C TRP A 177 28.19 5.14 15.97
N VAL A 178 26.87 5.08 15.98
CA VAL A 178 26.02 5.14 17.19
C VAL A 178 25.89 3.76 17.80
N ILE A 179 25.66 2.75 16.96
CA ILE A 179 25.61 1.35 17.33
C ILE A 179 26.58 0.61 16.40
N PRO A 180 27.64 -0.05 16.92
CA PRO A 180 28.63 -0.72 16.11
C PRO A 180 28.04 -1.81 15.19
N PRO A 181 28.68 -2.12 14.04
CA PRO A 181 28.19 -3.11 13.08
C PRO A 181 28.39 -4.54 13.62
N THR A 182 27.44 -5.01 14.44
CA THR A 182 27.46 -6.34 15.07
C THR A 182 26.35 -7.24 14.58
N TYR A 183 25.27 -6.68 14.03
CA TYR A 183 24.10 -7.42 13.60
C TYR A 183 24.30 -8.08 12.23
N ARG A 184 23.60 -9.19 12.01
CA ARG A 184 23.52 -9.83 10.70
C ARG A 184 22.63 -9.05 9.74
N ASP A 185 21.46 -8.60 10.21
CA ASP A 185 20.52 -7.76 9.51
C ASP A 185 20.02 -6.67 10.46
N ALA A 186 19.84 -5.46 9.97
CA ALA A 186 19.30 -4.33 10.72
C ALA A 186 18.29 -3.55 9.87
N PHE A 187 17.22 -3.10 10.50
CA PHE A 187 16.16 -2.33 9.86
C PHE A 187 16.16 -0.89 10.38
N ALA A 188 15.54 0.03 9.62
CA ALA A 188 15.45 1.42 10.04
C ALA A 188 14.71 1.57 11.37
N PHE A 189 15.14 2.57 12.16
CA PHE A 189 14.42 2.96 13.36
C PHE A 189 13.07 3.58 13.01
N ARG A 190 12.03 3.13 13.71
CA ARG A 190 10.66 3.67 13.63
C ARG A 190 10.14 3.85 15.04
N GLN A 191 9.63 5.04 15.37
CA GLN A 191 9.16 5.37 16.73
C GLN A 191 10.18 5.02 17.83
N GLY A 192 11.49 5.16 17.56
CA GLY A 192 12.56 4.89 18.51
C GLY A 192 12.95 3.42 18.67
N LEU A 193 12.35 2.50 17.92
CA LEU A 193 12.67 1.08 17.89
C LEU A 193 13.18 0.63 16.53
N ALA A 194 14.14 -0.29 16.50
CA ALA A 194 14.57 -0.96 15.29
C ALA A 194 14.59 -2.49 15.50
N LYS A 195 14.17 -3.21 14.48
CA LYS A 195 14.31 -4.66 14.42
C LYS A 195 15.71 -5.01 13.94
N VAL A 196 16.40 -5.91 14.63
CA VAL A 196 17.72 -6.39 14.24
C VAL A 196 17.80 -7.91 14.39
N MET A 197 18.68 -8.54 13.60
CA MET A 197 19.00 -9.97 13.72
C MET A 197 20.43 -10.11 14.27
N GLU A 198 20.61 -10.77 15.39
CA GLU A 198 21.93 -11.07 15.94
C GLU A 198 22.56 -12.30 15.27
N VAL A 199 22.13 -13.49 15.59
CA VAL A 199 22.65 -14.75 15.00
C VAL A 199 21.59 -15.42 14.16
N ARG A 200 20.41 -15.70 14.73
CA ARG A 200 19.27 -16.36 14.07
C ARG A 200 17.94 -15.71 14.40
N ASP A 201 17.86 -15.00 15.53
CA ASP A 201 16.63 -14.49 16.07
C ASP A 201 16.56 -12.98 15.89
N TYR A 202 15.38 -12.50 15.57
CA TYR A 202 15.10 -11.07 15.54
C TYR A 202 14.79 -10.57 16.94
N ILE A 203 15.27 -9.35 17.23
CA ILE A 203 14.92 -8.62 18.44
C ILE A 203 14.61 -7.17 18.07
N TYR A 204 13.89 -6.48 18.94
CA TYR A 204 13.76 -5.02 18.86
C TYR A 204 14.72 -4.36 19.84
N ILE A 205 15.42 -3.33 19.36
CA ILE A 205 16.37 -2.51 20.14
C ILE A 205 15.91 -1.06 20.19
N ASN A 206 16.29 -0.34 21.23
CA ASN A 206 16.12 1.11 21.33
C ASN A 206 17.28 1.87 20.63
N LEU A 207 17.22 3.21 20.63
CA LEU A 207 18.23 4.08 20.03
C LEU A 207 19.65 3.94 20.62
N LYS A 208 19.79 3.30 21.80
CA LYS A 208 21.09 3.01 22.42
C LYS A 208 21.62 1.62 22.04
N GLY A 209 20.85 0.84 21.29
CA GLY A 209 21.18 -0.56 20.98
C GLY A 209 20.83 -1.55 22.08
N GLU A 210 20.07 -1.13 23.09
CA GLU A 210 19.64 -2.00 24.18
C GLU A 210 18.42 -2.82 23.75
N PRO A 211 18.39 -4.13 24.02
CA PRO A 211 17.24 -4.99 23.70
C PRO A 211 15.97 -4.57 24.44
N VAL A 212 14.84 -4.50 23.72
CA VAL A 212 13.52 -4.10 24.25
C VAL A 212 12.53 -5.25 24.18
N ILE A 213 12.43 -5.93 23.03
CA ILE A 213 11.54 -7.09 22.83
C ILE A 213 12.36 -8.21 22.22
N GLN A 214 12.31 -9.40 22.83
CA GLN A 214 13.09 -10.55 22.44
C GLN A 214 12.22 -11.82 22.40
N ASP A 215 12.76 -12.88 21.83
CA ASP A 215 12.20 -14.23 21.89
C ASP A 215 10.77 -14.32 21.30
N PHE A 216 10.66 -14.06 20.00
CA PHE A 216 9.41 -14.19 19.23
C PHE A 216 9.65 -14.88 17.89
N ASP A 217 8.60 -15.55 17.36
CA ASP A 217 8.66 -16.30 16.10
C ASP A 217 8.51 -15.41 14.87
N ALA A 218 7.66 -14.39 14.97
CA ALA A 218 7.39 -13.43 13.90
C ALA A 218 6.79 -12.13 14.44
N ASP A 219 7.10 -11.03 13.79
CA ASP A 219 6.40 -9.76 13.96
C ASP A 219 5.15 -9.69 13.09
N VAL A 220 4.12 -9.05 13.61
CA VAL A 220 2.80 -8.89 12.96
C VAL A 220 2.42 -7.41 12.85
N ILE A 221 2.80 -6.60 13.84
CA ILE A 221 2.65 -5.16 13.85
C ILE A 221 4.03 -4.55 14.10
N GLU A 222 4.48 -3.70 13.18
CA GLU A 222 5.70 -2.89 13.35
C GLU A 222 5.31 -1.44 13.65
N PRO A 223 6.12 -0.71 14.44
CA PRO A 223 5.92 0.72 14.65
C PRO A 223 5.91 1.49 13.33
N SER A 224 5.06 2.51 13.25
CA SER A 224 4.94 3.40 12.08
C SER A 224 4.49 4.79 12.55
N ASP A 225 4.26 5.72 11.63
CA ASP A 225 3.83 7.09 11.97
C ASP A 225 2.56 7.13 12.83
N ASN A 226 1.66 6.16 12.67
CA ASN A 226 0.39 6.06 13.41
C ASN A 226 0.32 4.83 14.33
N THR A 227 1.42 4.08 14.48
CA THR A 227 1.44 2.84 15.27
C THR A 227 2.55 2.89 16.31
N TYR A 228 2.17 2.92 17.58
CA TYR A 228 3.03 3.05 18.76
C TYR A 228 3.08 1.77 19.58
N ILE A 229 2.85 0.62 18.93
CA ILE A 229 2.92 -0.70 19.50
C ILE A 229 3.71 -1.64 18.60
N VAL A 230 4.19 -2.73 19.20
CA VAL A 230 4.79 -3.86 18.48
C VAL A 230 3.91 -5.09 18.73
N GLY A 231 3.44 -5.71 17.67
CA GLY A 231 2.71 -6.98 17.73
C GLY A 231 3.61 -8.12 17.27
N VAL A 232 3.88 -9.09 18.13
CA VAL A 232 4.68 -10.26 17.81
C VAL A 232 3.91 -11.55 18.04
N ARG A 233 4.26 -12.60 17.30
CA ARG A 233 3.73 -13.94 17.49
C ARG A 233 4.78 -14.82 18.18
N LYS A 234 4.35 -15.53 19.22
CA LYS A 234 5.11 -16.57 19.87
C LYS A 234 4.19 -17.72 20.23
N GLU A 235 4.55 -18.97 19.87
CA GLU A 235 3.79 -20.18 20.20
C GLU A 235 2.28 -20.06 19.89
N CYS A 236 1.94 -19.57 18.69
CA CYS A 236 0.54 -19.35 18.25
C CYS A 236 -0.26 -18.33 19.08
N LYS A 237 0.38 -17.54 19.91
CA LYS A 237 -0.21 -16.39 20.59
C LYS A 237 0.33 -15.08 20.01
N TYR A 238 -0.47 -14.07 20.08
CA TYR A 238 -0.12 -12.72 19.62
C TYR A 238 0.02 -11.83 20.84
N MET A 239 1.23 -11.33 21.08
CA MET A 239 1.55 -10.44 22.18
C MET A 239 1.73 -9.02 21.65
N VAL A 240 1.09 -8.07 22.29
CA VAL A 240 1.15 -6.65 21.93
C VAL A 240 1.92 -5.92 23.03
N TYR A 241 2.98 -5.22 22.63
CA TYR A 241 3.85 -4.45 23.53
C TYR A 241 3.77 -2.95 23.19
N ASP A 242 3.99 -2.11 24.19
CA ASP A 242 4.30 -0.70 23.96
C ASP A 242 5.75 -0.54 23.46
N LEU A 243 6.13 0.70 23.11
CA LEU A 243 7.48 1.00 22.60
C LEU A 243 8.58 0.86 23.67
N ASN A 244 8.24 0.70 24.96
CA ASN A 244 9.18 0.45 26.04
C ASN A 244 9.35 -1.06 26.33
N GLY A 245 8.65 -1.92 25.58
CA GLY A 245 8.68 -3.37 25.75
C GLY A 245 7.76 -3.88 26.87
N ASN A 246 6.84 -3.06 27.39
CA ASN A 246 5.85 -3.52 28.34
C ASN A 246 4.76 -4.28 27.61
N LEU A 247 4.44 -5.50 28.06
CA LEU A 247 3.34 -6.29 27.52
C LEU A 247 2.00 -5.62 27.86
N LEU A 248 1.25 -5.22 26.85
CA LEU A 248 -0.09 -4.63 27.00
C LEU A 248 -1.16 -5.69 27.09
N ASP A 249 -1.16 -6.65 26.17
CA ASP A 249 -2.11 -7.77 26.18
C ASP A 249 -1.64 -8.93 25.29
N THR A 250 -2.36 -10.07 25.41
CA THR A 250 -2.14 -11.28 24.61
C THR A 250 -3.44 -11.74 24.00
N TYR A 251 -3.41 -12.01 22.70
CA TYR A 251 -4.57 -12.41 21.89
C TYR A 251 -4.39 -13.78 21.25
N ASN A 252 -5.50 -14.45 20.92
CA ASN A 252 -5.49 -15.69 20.16
C ASN A 252 -5.23 -15.44 18.68
N LEU A 253 -5.75 -14.33 18.14
CA LEU A 253 -5.50 -13.86 16.78
C LEU A 253 -5.35 -12.35 16.78
N LEU A 254 -4.55 -11.85 15.84
CA LEU A 254 -4.36 -10.45 15.57
C LEU A 254 -4.22 -10.29 14.05
N ARG A 255 -5.00 -9.39 13.48
CA ARG A 255 -4.94 -9.04 12.05
C ARG A 255 -4.66 -7.56 11.89
N ASN A 256 -3.71 -7.25 11.02
CA ASN A 256 -3.45 -5.90 10.59
C ASN A 256 -4.62 -5.44 9.70
N ASN A 257 -5.24 -4.32 10.02
CA ASN A 257 -6.23 -3.70 9.14
C ASN A 257 -5.49 -3.07 7.95
N ARG A 258 -5.99 -3.30 6.74
CA ARG A 258 -5.40 -2.75 5.51
C ARG A 258 -5.73 -1.26 5.29
N SER A 259 -6.47 -0.65 6.21
CA SER A 259 -6.72 0.80 6.20
C SER A 259 -5.56 1.55 6.85
N ASP A 260 -5.33 2.80 6.46
CA ASP A 260 -4.27 3.67 7.01
C ASP A 260 -4.52 4.13 8.47
N ASP A 261 -5.56 3.61 9.15
CA ASP A 261 -6.07 4.16 10.42
C ASP A 261 -5.42 3.56 11.66
N ALA A 262 -4.38 2.72 11.54
CA ALA A 262 -3.71 2.01 12.65
C ALA A 262 -4.71 1.32 13.60
N ILE A 263 -5.66 0.59 13.03
CA ILE A 263 -6.67 -0.19 13.73
C ILE A 263 -6.40 -1.67 13.49
N PHE A 264 -6.39 -2.46 14.55
CA PHE A 264 -6.06 -3.87 14.48
C PHE A 264 -7.21 -4.71 15.01
N ALA A 265 -7.65 -5.70 14.23
CA ALA A 265 -8.64 -6.66 14.68
C ALA A 265 -7.98 -7.70 15.59
N VAL A 266 -8.52 -7.91 16.79
CA VAL A 266 -8.00 -8.84 17.79
C VAL A 266 -9.05 -9.82 18.26
N LYS A 267 -8.64 -11.07 18.54
CA LYS A 267 -9.52 -12.13 19.07
C LYS A 267 -9.00 -12.65 20.40
N LYS A 268 -9.88 -12.73 21.39
CA LYS A 268 -9.59 -13.32 22.70
C LYS A 268 -10.84 -14.00 23.24
N GLY A 269 -10.69 -15.20 23.79
CA GLY A 269 -11.85 -15.94 24.32
C GLY A 269 -12.94 -16.27 23.28
N GLY A 270 -12.54 -16.44 21.99
CA GLY A 270 -13.48 -16.74 20.91
C GLY A 270 -14.18 -15.51 20.31
N LYS A 271 -14.02 -14.33 20.89
CA LYS A 271 -14.66 -13.09 20.45
C LYS A 271 -13.66 -12.11 19.83
N TRP A 272 -14.12 -11.37 18.81
CA TRP A 272 -13.38 -10.34 18.13
C TRP A 272 -13.75 -8.95 18.59
N GLY A 273 -12.81 -8.04 18.55
CA GLY A 273 -12.92 -6.61 18.71
C GLY A 273 -11.78 -5.90 18.02
N TYR A 274 -11.52 -4.64 18.37
CA TYR A 274 -10.44 -3.88 17.76
C TYR A 274 -9.66 -3.08 18.80
N ILE A 275 -8.36 -2.94 18.54
CA ILE A 275 -7.45 -2.04 19.25
C ILE A 275 -6.94 -0.96 18.29
N ASP A 276 -6.55 0.19 18.85
CA ASP A 276 -5.90 1.27 18.10
C ASP A 276 -4.37 1.09 18.04
N GLY A 277 -3.69 2.03 17.39
CA GLY A 277 -2.23 2.09 17.25
C GLY A 277 -1.47 2.27 18.59
N TYR A 278 -2.16 2.47 19.70
CA TYR A 278 -1.62 2.51 21.06
C TYR A 278 -1.90 1.23 21.85
N GLY A 279 -2.56 0.26 21.25
CA GLY A 279 -2.96 -1.00 21.90
C GLY A 279 -4.21 -0.88 22.79
N LYS A 280 -4.91 0.27 22.77
CA LYS A 280 -6.13 0.47 23.52
C LYS A 280 -7.31 -0.19 22.80
N VAL A 281 -8.14 -0.95 23.54
CA VAL A 281 -9.39 -1.50 23.00
C VAL A 281 -10.35 -0.34 22.67
N ILE A 282 -10.66 -0.18 21.38
CA ILE A 282 -11.63 0.80 20.86
C ILE A 282 -12.99 0.17 20.60
N ILE A 283 -13.04 -1.10 20.20
CA ILE A 283 -14.26 -1.89 20.04
C ILE A 283 -14.15 -3.11 20.95
N PRO A 284 -15.09 -3.32 21.89
CA PRO A 284 -15.07 -4.47 22.79
C PRO A 284 -15.02 -5.82 22.07
N LEU A 285 -14.41 -6.82 22.70
CA LEU A 285 -14.34 -8.18 22.15
C LEU A 285 -15.67 -8.92 22.39
N GLU A 286 -16.65 -8.60 21.56
CA GLU A 286 -18.02 -9.16 21.70
C GLU A 286 -18.54 -9.83 20.43
N TYR A 287 -17.90 -9.61 19.29
CA TYR A 287 -18.34 -10.12 17.98
C TYR A 287 -17.83 -11.53 17.69
N GLU A 288 -18.62 -12.30 16.96
CA GLU A 288 -18.23 -13.65 16.50
C GLU A 288 -17.19 -13.58 15.38
N GLU A 289 -17.32 -12.56 14.53
CA GLU A 289 -16.46 -12.30 13.40
C GLU A 289 -16.48 -10.81 13.05
N VAL A 290 -15.36 -10.31 12.51
CA VAL A 290 -15.22 -8.90 12.10
C VAL A 290 -14.47 -8.79 10.77
N GLY A 291 -14.80 -7.78 9.98
CA GLY A 291 -14.06 -7.38 8.78
C GLY A 291 -13.07 -6.27 9.07
N ASP A 292 -12.32 -5.83 8.04
CA ASP A 292 -11.50 -4.64 8.14
C ASP A 292 -12.37 -3.38 8.09
N PHE A 293 -11.99 -2.34 8.83
CA PHE A 293 -12.56 -1.01 8.64
C PHE A 293 -12.25 -0.51 7.23
N SER A 294 -13.24 -0.04 6.55
CA SER A 294 -13.12 0.59 5.24
C SER A 294 -14.19 1.66 5.09
N GLU A 295 -13.80 2.85 4.66
CA GLU A 295 -14.71 4.00 4.49
C GLU A 295 -15.49 4.33 5.79
N GLY A 296 -14.84 4.11 6.96
CA GLY A 296 -15.42 4.39 8.28
C GLY A 296 -16.34 3.32 8.85
N LEU A 297 -16.57 2.21 8.14
CA LEU A 297 -17.43 1.10 8.57
C LEU A 297 -16.67 -0.23 8.57
N ALA A 298 -16.98 -1.09 9.55
CA ALA A 298 -16.53 -2.48 9.59
C ALA A 298 -17.72 -3.44 9.63
N ALA A 299 -17.63 -4.51 8.86
CA ALA A 299 -18.58 -5.61 8.95
C ALA A 299 -18.39 -6.36 10.27
N VAL A 300 -19.46 -6.67 10.97
CA VAL A 300 -19.43 -7.45 12.22
C VAL A 300 -20.51 -8.53 12.21
N ARG A 301 -20.21 -9.69 12.84
CA ARG A 301 -21.17 -10.76 13.02
C ARG A 301 -21.51 -10.92 14.50
N LYS A 302 -22.80 -10.95 14.79
CA LYS A 302 -23.38 -11.21 16.11
C LYS A 302 -24.66 -12.03 15.93
N ASP A 303 -24.84 -13.05 16.74
CA ASP A 303 -25.98 -13.98 16.67
C ASP A 303 -26.17 -14.58 15.28
N ASN A 304 -25.06 -14.98 14.63
CA ASN A 304 -25.00 -15.51 13.26
C ASN A 304 -25.52 -14.56 12.17
N LYS A 305 -25.62 -13.26 12.44
CA LYS A 305 -26.03 -12.23 11.48
C LYS A 305 -24.95 -11.19 11.30
N TRP A 306 -24.87 -10.62 10.11
CA TRP A 306 -23.94 -9.58 9.76
C TRP A 306 -24.61 -8.21 9.72
N GLY A 307 -23.86 -7.19 10.04
CA GLY A 307 -24.21 -5.79 9.91
C GLY A 307 -22.95 -4.95 9.93
N TYR A 308 -23.07 -3.65 10.11
CA TYR A 308 -21.91 -2.77 10.10
C TYR A 308 -21.93 -1.80 11.27
N ILE A 309 -20.74 -1.58 11.83
CA ILE A 309 -20.48 -0.63 12.91
C ILE A 309 -19.51 0.46 12.44
N ASN A 310 -19.56 1.62 13.11
CA ASN A 310 -18.53 2.65 12.99
C ASN A 310 -17.44 2.49 14.08
N LEU A 311 -16.45 3.39 14.08
CA LEU A 311 -15.35 3.42 15.06
C LEU A 311 -15.78 3.69 16.51
N LYS A 312 -17.03 4.15 16.73
CA LYS A 312 -17.62 4.34 18.07
C LYS A 312 -18.39 3.12 18.56
N ASN A 313 -18.36 2.01 17.83
CA ASN A 313 -19.16 0.81 18.06
C ASN A 313 -20.69 1.05 17.92
N GLU A 314 -21.08 2.08 17.16
CA GLU A 314 -22.48 2.33 16.85
C GLU A 314 -22.88 1.48 15.63
N VAL A 315 -23.99 0.76 15.72
CA VAL A 315 -24.55 0.00 14.60
C VAL A 315 -25.13 0.98 13.58
N VAL A 316 -24.46 1.10 12.43
CA VAL A 316 -24.87 1.98 11.32
C VAL A 316 -25.82 1.25 10.37
N ILE A 317 -25.51 0.00 10.08
CA ILE A 317 -26.36 -0.88 9.27
C ILE A 317 -26.76 -2.05 10.15
N PRO A 318 -28.09 -2.31 10.32
CA PRO A 318 -28.60 -3.33 11.24
C PRO A 318 -27.94 -4.68 11.05
N ILE A 319 -27.68 -5.40 12.15
CA ILE A 319 -27.09 -6.74 12.16
C ILE A 319 -28.19 -7.75 11.84
N GLU A 320 -28.57 -7.85 10.56
CA GLU A 320 -29.70 -8.68 10.13
C GLU A 320 -29.42 -9.50 8.86
N PHE A 321 -28.28 -9.24 8.17
CA PHE A 321 -27.91 -10.03 7.00
C PHE A 321 -27.58 -11.46 7.42
N THR A 322 -28.46 -12.38 7.02
CA THR A 322 -28.26 -13.82 7.22
C THR A 322 -27.47 -14.38 6.05
N ASN A 323 -26.80 -15.53 6.25
CA ASN A 323 -26.14 -16.33 5.21
C ASN A 323 -24.62 -16.07 5.06
N ARG A 324 -24.10 -16.10 3.84
CA ARG A 324 -22.67 -16.27 3.52
C ARG A 324 -21.77 -15.06 3.84
N GLY A 325 -22.33 -14.00 4.43
CA GLY A 325 -21.54 -12.85 4.87
C GLY A 325 -21.75 -11.59 4.02
N VAL A 326 -20.92 -10.60 4.32
CA VAL A 326 -20.88 -9.30 3.63
C VAL A 326 -19.41 -8.92 3.39
N SER A 327 -19.13 -8.02 2.43
CA SER A 327 -17.78 -7.51 2.18
C SER A 327 -17.55 -6.19 2.90
N SER A 328 -16.29 -5.76 3.04
CA SER A 328 -15.98 -4.37 3.37
C SER A 328 -16.50 -3.43 2.29
N PHE A 329 -16.79 -2.17 2.67
CA PHE A 329 -17.18 -1.12 1.75
C PHE A 329 -16.03 -0.72 0.82
N LYS A 330 -16.36 -0.44 -0.43
CA LYS A 330 -15.44 0.11 -1.42
C LYS A 330 -16.22 1.00 -2.40
N ASN A 331 -15.81 2.26 -2.51
CA ASN A 331 -16.48 3.28 -3.33
C ASN A 331 -17.98 3.45 -2.95
N GLY A 332 -18.28 3.47 -1.64
CA GLY A 332 -19.63 3.66 -1.10
C GLY A 332 -20.55 2.45 -1.18
N VAL A 333 -20.05 1.27 -1.58
CA VAL A 333 -20.86 0.06 -1.72
C VAL A 333 -20.20 -1.16 -1.08
N ALA A 334 -21.03 -2.09 -0.59
CA ALA A 334 -20.60 -3.40 -0.11
C ALA A 334 -21.42 -4.51 -0.76
N LYS A 335 -20.80 -5.67 -0.92
CA LYS A 335 -21.49 -6.90 -1.37
C LYS A 335 -22.13 -7.57 -0.17
N TYR A 336 -23.31 -8.13 -0.39
CA TYR A 336 -23.90 -9.12 0.51
C TYR A 336 -24.18 -10.41 -0.26
N TYR A 337 -23.94 -11.53 0.40
CA TYR A 337 -23.96 -12.85 -0.22
C TYR A 337 -25.17 -13.63 0.29
N THR A 338 -25.95 -14.18 -0.63
CA THR A 338 -27.08 -15.05 -0.33
C THR A 338 -26.99 -16.36 -1.11
N ASP A 339 -27.90 -17.29 -0.87
CA ASP A 339 -27.98 -18.53 -1.65
C ASP A 339 -28.41 -18.26 -3.11
N SER A 340 -29.10 -17.15 -3.35
CA SER A 340 -29.54 -16.74 -4.69
C SER A 340 -28.45 -16.00 -5.48
N GLY A 341 -27.35 -15.58 -4.84
CA GLY A 341 -26.26 -14.87 -5.48
C GLY A 341 -25.75 -13.68 -4.66
N ILE A 342 -25.07 -12.77 -5.34
CA ILE A 342 -24.45 -11.57 -4.78
C ILE A 342 -25.35 -10.36 -5.06
N GLY A 343 -25.63 -9.58 -4.02
CA GLY A 343 -26.25 -8.27 -4.10
C GLY A 343 -25.32 -7.15 -3.66
N LEU A 344 -25.75 -5.89 -3.78
CA LEU A 344 -25.04 -4.70 -3.34
C LEU A 344 -25.90 -3.83 -2.43
N ILE A 345 -25.27 -3.26 -1.41
CA ILE A 345 -25.84 -2.25 -0.53
C ILE A 345 -25.00 -0.98 -0.55
N ASN A 346 -25.63 0.16 -0.29
CA ASN A 346 -24.95 1.43 -0.05
C ASN A 346 -24.58 1.59 1.43
N MET A 347 -23.92 2.68 1.78
CA MET A 347 -23.49 2.99 3.17
C MET A 347 -24.64 3.24 4.16
N LYS A 348 -25.89 3.33 3.69
CA LYS A 348 -27.10 3.39 4.54
C LYS A 348 -27.73 2.03 4.75
N GLY A 349 -27.21 0.97 4.10
CA GLY A 349 -27.81 -0.37 4.10
C GLY A 349 -28.92 -0.55 3.08
N GLU A 350 -29.21 0.45 2.22
CA GLU A 350 -30.22 0.33 1.15
C GLU A 350 -29.71 -0.60 0.05
N ILE A 351 -30.55 -1.50 -0.41
CA ILE A 351 -30.24 -2.44 -1.49
C ILE A 351 -30.20 -1.68 -2.81
N ILE A 352 -29.03 -1.67 -3.47
CA ILE A 352 -28.83 -1.07 -4.79
C ILE A 352 -28.72 -2.11 -5.90
N ALA A 353 -28.56 -3.38 -5.54
CA ALA A 353 -28.65 -4.50 -6.46
C ALA A 353 -29.15 -5.75 -5.73
N GLU A 354 -30.22 -6.36 -6.23
CA GLU A 354 -30.75 -7.60 -5.70
C GLU A 354 -29.77 -8.77 -5.90
N PRO A 355 -29.77 -9.78 -4.98
CA PRO A 355 -28.78 -10.85 -4.95
C PRO A 355 -29.07 -11.93 -6.02
N LYS A 356 -28.73 -11.65 -7.27
CA LYS A 356 -28.92 -12.55 -8.41
C LYS A 356 -27.65 -12.77 -9.25
N TYR A 357 -26.57 -12.09 -8.92
CA TYR A 357 -25.34 -12.12 -9.70
C TYR A 357 -24.39 -13.19 -9.18
N ASN A 358 -23.69 -13.88 -10.09
CA ASN A 358 -22.67 -14.88 -9.75
C ASN A 358 -21.37 -14.19 -9.31
N SER A 359 -21.02 -13.05 -9.94
CA SER A 359 -19.94 -12.18 -9.51
C SER A 359 -20.29 -10.71 -9.77
N ILE A 360 -19.74 -9.83 -8.94
CA ILE A 360 -19.83 -8.38 -9.11
C ILE A 360 -18.44 -7.82 -8.88
N GLN A 361 -17.90 -7.11 -9.89
CA GLN A 361 -16.72 -6.29 -9.77
C GLN A 361 -17.14 -4.83 -9.93
N TYR A 362 -17.23 -4.13 -8.81
CA TYR A 362 -17.61 -2.72 -8.80
C TYR A 362 -16.49 -1.86 -9.38
N LEU A 363 -16.78 -1.03 -10.37
CA LEU A 363 -15.82 -0.19 -11.04
C LEU A 363 -15.81 1.22 -10.45
N ARG A 364 -16.95 1.91 -10.47
CA ARG A 364 -17.11 3.30 -9.97
C ARG A 364 -18.57 3.76 -10.09
N GLU A 365 -18.90 4.81 -9.35
CA GLU A 365 -20.23 5.45 -9.31
C GLU A 365 -21.35 4.41 -9.17
N ASN A 366 -22.01 4.05 -10.20
CA ASN A 366 -23.07 3.05 -10.18
C ASN A 366 -22.85 1.96 -11.21
N VAL A 367 -21.62 1.84 -11.73
CA VAL A 367 -21.27 0.92 -12.79
C VAL A 367 -20.38 -0.21 -12.30
N ALA A 368 -20.74 -1.43 -12.59
CA ALA A 368 -19.96 -2.62 -12.29
C ALA A 368 -19.90 -3.59 -13.45
N ILE A 369 -18.90 -4.47 -13.46
CA ILE A 369 -18.91 -5.69 -14.24
C ILE A 369 -19.65 -6.75 -13.43
N VAL A 370 -20.71 -7.29 -13.98
CA VAL A 370 -21.48 -8.36 -13.33
C VAL A 370 -21.46 -9.61 -14.20
N SER A 371 -21.42 -10.79 -13.57
CA SER A 371 -21.69 -12.05 -14.27
C SER A 371 -23.08 -12.56 -13.91
N PHE A 372 -23.83 -12.90 -14.93
CA PHE A 372 -25.19 -13.39 -14.83
C PHE A 372 -25.49 -14.28 -16.06
N ASP A 373 -26.17 -15.41 -15.87
CA ASP A 373 -26.49 -16.38 -16.93
C ASP A 373 -25.28 -16.82 -17.78
N GLY A 374 -24.10 -16.96 -17.16
CA GLY A 374 -22.88 -17.39 -17.84
C GLY A 374 -22.18 -16.31 -18.68
N TYR A 375 -22.66 -15.08 -18.63
CA TYR A 375 -22.10 -13.96 -19.39
C TYR A 375 -21.69 -12.79 -18.48
N TYR A 376 -20.74 -11.99 -18.94
CA TYR A 376 -20.31 -10.76 -18.28
C TYR A 376 -20.97 -9.56 -18.93
N TYR A 377 -21.38 -8.60 -18.08
CA TYR A 377 -22.02 -7.36 -18.51
C TYR A 377 -21.45 -6.19 -17.77
N LEU A 378 -21.28 -5.06 -18.47
CA LEU A 378 -21.19 -3.77 -17.85
C LEU A 378 -22.60 -3.33 -17.47
N TYR A 379 -22.83 -3.05 -16.19
CA TYR A 379 -24.17 -2.78 -15.65
C TYR A 379 -24.17 -1.47 -14.88
N ASP A 380 -25.18 -0.62 -15.15
CA ASP A 380 -25.45 0.62 -14.41
C ASP A 380 -26.63 0.34 -13.46
N PHE A 381 -26.34 0.35 -12.15
CA PHE A 381 -27.33 0.03 -11.13
C PHE A 381 -28.37 1.11 -10.87
N VAL A 382 -28.05 2.39 -11.17
CA VAL A 382 -29.02 3.51 -11.05
C VAL A 382 -30.02 3.48 -12.19
N LYS A 383 -29.57 3.18 -13.39
CA LYS A 383 -30.43 3.06 -14.56
C LYS A 383 -31.02 1.66 -14.73
N GLU A 384 -30.64 0.72 -13.86
CA GLU A 384 -31.00 -0.72 -13.94
C GLU A 384 -30.80 -1.30 -15.35
N LYS A 385 -29.73 -0.84 -16.02
CA LYS A 385 -29.52 -1.14 -17.44
C LYS A 385 -28.21 -1.86 -17.69
N LYS A 386 -28.30 -2.95 -18.47
CA LYS A 386 -27.12 -3.55 -19.11
C LYS A 386 -26.59 -2.56 -20.14
N LEU A 387 -25.40 -2.02 -19.94
CA LEU A 387 -24.76 -1.08 -20.84
C LEU A 387 -24.10 -1.82 -22.02
N LYS A 388 -23.43 -2.94 -21.76
CA LYS A 388 -22.72 -3.71 -22.76
C LYS A 388 -22.51 -5.16 -22.30
N ARG A 389 -22.68 -6.13 -23.20
CA ARG A 389 -22.18 -7.50 -23.01
C ARG A 389 -20.68 -7.50 -23.31
N LEU A 390 -19.90 -8.09 -22.42
CA LEU A 390 -18.45 -8.18 -22.56
C LEU A 390 -18.11 -9.59 -23.08
N GLU A 391 -17.56 -9.65 -24.28
CA GLU A 391 -17.05 -10.88 -24.87
C GLU A 391 -15.58 -11.02 -24.44
N GLU A 392 -15.25 -12.07 -23.69
CA GLU A 392 -13.93 -12.40 -23.16
C GLU A 392 -13.31 -11.37 -22.16
N ILE A 393 -13.61 -11.53 -20.88
CA ILE A 393 -12.77 -10.99 -19.80
C ILE A 393 -12.24 -12.19 -18.99
N ARG A 394 -10.92 -12.37 -18.96
CA ARG A 394 -10.27 -13.14 -17.89
C ARG A 394 -10.20 -12.25 -16.66
N ILE A 395 -10.97 -12.58 -15.64
CA ILE A 395 -10.82 -12.01 -14.30
C ILE A 395 -9.82 -12.93 -13.59
N GLU A 396 -8.59 -12.47 -13.37
CA GLU A 396 -7.69 -13.11 -12.43
C GLU A 396 -8.14 -12.68 -11.03
N GLU A 397 -8.80 -13.57 -10.31
CA GLU A 397 -9.00 -13.42 -8.87
C GLU A 397 -7.65 -13.63 -8.21
N ALA A 398 -7.20 -12.64 -7.43
CA ALA A 398 -6.03 -12.82 -6.59
C ALA A 398 -6.32 -13.94 -5.59
N PRO A 399 -5.42 -14.92 -5.40
CA PRO A 399 -5.62 -15.99 -4.45
C PRO A 399 -5.77 -15.40 -3.04
N ILE A 400 -6.80 -15.85 -2.34
CA ILE A 400 -6.98 -15.58 -0.91
C ILE A 400 -5.78 -16.25 -0.23
N ALA A 401 -4.94 -15.46 0.43
CA ALA A 401 -3.84 -16.00 1.19
C ALA A 401 -4.42 -16.86 2.33
N ASP A 402 -4.12 -18.14 2.31
CA ASP A 402 -4.47 -19.05 3.41
C ASP A 402 -3.80 -18.55 4.71
N GLU A 403 -4.61 -18.35 5.75
CA GLU A 403 -4.08 -18.09 7.10
C GLU A 403 -3.22 -19.30 7.54
N PRO A 404 -2.03 -19.07 8.11
CA PRO A 404 -1.22 -20.16 8.62
C PRO A 404 -1.99 -20.90 9.73
N ARG A 405 -2.35 -22.14 9.47
CA ARG A 405 -3.00 -23.00 10.47
C ARG A 405 -1.95 -23.40 11.50
N CYS A 406 -2.13 -22.95 12.74
CA CYS A 406 -1.48 -23.55 13.90
C CYS A 406 -2.19 -24.90 14.17
N ASN A 407 -1.53 -26.01 13.87
CA ASN A 407 -1.96 -27.35 14.28
C ASN A 407 -1.67 -27.59 15.75
#